data_1c9cdbacc6fb43d9c6caaecb12edcb9d
#
_entry.id   1c9cdbacc6fb43d9c6caaecb12edcb9d
#
_cell.length_a   1.000
_cell.length_b   1.000
_cell.length_c   1.000
_cell.angle_alpha   90.00
_cell.angle_beta   90.00
_cell.angle_gamma   90.00
#
_symmetry.space_group_name_H-M   'P 1'
#
loop_
_entity.id
_entity.type
_entity.pdbx_description
1 polymer ?
#
loop_
_entity_poly.entity_id
_entity_poly.type
_entity_poly.pdbx_seq_one_letter_code
_entity_poly.pdbx_strand_id
1 'polypeptide(L)'
;MNPVSSHTATPSQNPYPVDLLAELSSTEAIGCLRVSHDSLTYYIYLDGGKLVYLSSSIAPYERLERHLRRLSHENKAITNAIRTQIRLDFFDADRLDNNNSLADYQAICWLIEQGYLTLKESQILIERLNQEVFETFFLLNQDFHFYLDRDLKLNPILYKTELATILVQSKQKVKEWQNLAPQISSSYQRPYLFIKSDSAPQLQKLGTILKGFSFRQLSALLDRDELFLAKQLHPLIAKKVVILREPQPPFDRLPKIAASSLLATEYTTNQETERESEVGLASISNRINQQKHWKIVCIDDSQTMLNEISRFLEREDFSVMTINEPLKALMKIISFRPNLILLDVGMPNIDGYKLCSLIRKYSAFRDTPIVMVTGNKGLIDRARAKLAGATDYMTKPFTQFDLLTMVFRYLS
;
A
#
# COMPACT_ATOMS: atom_id res chain seq x y z
N MET A 1 3.28 -40.90 21.52
CA MET A 1 2.75 -39.78 20.76
C MET A 1 1.36 -39.45 21.30
N ASN A 2 1.30 -38.56 22.29
CA ASN A 2 0.02 -38.12 22.86
C ASN A 2 -0.47 -36.90 22.08
N PRO A 3 -1.76 -36.79 21.73
CA PRO A 3 -2.29 -35.64 21.05
C PRO A 3 -2.30 -34.42 21.98
N VAL A 4 -1.69 -33.36 21.54
CA VAL A 4 -1.69 -32.03 22.15
C VAL A 4 -3.14 -31.57 22.29
N SER A 5 -3.57 -31.33 23.53
CA SER A 5 -4.89 -30.82 23.86
C SER A 5 -5.14 -29.48 23.20
N SER A 6 -5.92 -29.48 22.13
CA SER A 6 -6.58 -28.31 21.60
C SER A 6 -7.61 -27.83 22.62
N HIS A 7 -7.33 -26.76 23.34
CA HIS A 7 -8.36 -26.04 24.06
C HIS A 7 -9.26 -25.31 23.05
N THR A 8 -10.20 -26.03 22.48
CA THR A 8 -11.40 -25.43 21.90
C THR A 8 -12.24 -24.95 23.08
N ALA A 9 -12.21 -23.66 23.35
CA ALA A 9 -13.13 -23.05 24.29
C ALA A 9 -14.56 -23.27 23.78
N THR A 10 -15.41 -23.84 24.65
CA THR A 10 -16.88 -23.94 24.47
C THR A 10 -17.45 -22.54 24.17
N PRO A 11 -18.53 -22.39 23.37
CA PRO A 11 -19.07 -21.11 22.93
C PRO A 11 -19.86 -20.44 24.08
N SER A 12 -19.14 -19.80 24.99
CA SER A 12 -19.69 -18.87 25.95
C SER A 12 -18.89 -17.60 25.90
N GLN A 13 -19.37 -16.61 25.11
CA GLN A 13 -18.87 -15.27 24.93
C GLN A 13 -17.36 -15.22 24.57
N ASN A 14 -17.06 -15.20 23.27
CA ASN A 14 -15.69 -14.85 22.82
C ASN A 14 -15.32 -13.50 23.44
N PRO A 15 -14.19 -13.41 24.19
CA PRO A 15 -13.72 -12.13 24.71
C PRO A 15 -13.46 -11.16 23.56
N TYR A 16 -13.56 -9.85 23.80
CA TYR A 16 -13.04 -8.94 22.82
C TYR A 16 -11.53 -9.14 22.65
N PRO A 17 -10.95 -8.89 21.45
CA PRO A 17 -9.51 -9.08 21.22
C PRO A 17 -8.62 -8.36 22.24
N VAL A 18 -9.09 -7.23 22.77
CA VAL A 18 -8.39 -6.43 23.79
C VAL A 18 -8.36 -7.13 25.16
N ASP A 19 -9.46 -7.78 25.54
CA ASP A 19 -9.57 -8.49 26.83
C ASP A 19 -8.64 -9.70 26.87
N LEU A 20 -8.53 -10.42 25.75
CA LEU A 20 -7.57 -11.52 25.57
C LEU A 20 -6.12 -11.04 25.77
N LEU A 21 -5.76 -9.88 25.21
CA LEU A 21 -4.43 -9.32 25.38
C LEU A 21 -4.15 -8.87 26.83
N ALA A 22 -5.14 -8.33 27.52
CA ALA A 22 -5.03 -7.95 28.93
C ALA A 22 -4.78 -9.19 29.82
N GLU A 23 -5.48 -10.28 29.55
CA GLU A 23 -5.27 -11.56 30.25
C GLU A 23 -3.85 -12.10 30.01
N LEU A 24 -3.39 -12.13 28.75
CA LEU A 24 -2.05 -12.60 28.40
C LEU A 24 -0.93 -11.73 28.97
N SER A 25 -1.18 -10.44 29.13
CA SER A 25 -0.24 -9.54 29.82
C SER A 25 -0.13 -9.87 31.29
N SER A 26 -1.25 -10.14 31.98
CA SER A 26 -1.28 -10.47 33.41
C SER A 26 -0.67 -11.83 33.75
N THR A 27 -0.69 -12.77 32.80
CA THR A 27 -0.14 -14.13 32.94
C THR A 27 1.32 -14.23 32.51
N GLU A 28 1.97 -13.11 32.20
CA GLU A 28 3.37 -13.07 31.69
C GLU A 28 3.61 -14.02 30.52
N ALA A 29 2.64 -14.09 29.59
CA ALA A 29 2.66 -15.03 28.48
C ALA A 29 3.93 -14.86 27.61
N ILE A 30 4.44 -16.01 27.12
CA ILE A 30 5.57 -16.08 26.18
C ILE A 30 5.13 -16.88 24.96
N GLY A 31 5.48 -16.40 23.75
CA GLY A 31 5.20 -17.08 22.50
C GLY A 31 4.50 -16.18 21.48
N CYS A 32 3.87 -16.79 20.47
CA CYS A 32 3.12 -16.11 19.43
C CYS A 32 1.63 -16.39 19.58
N LEU A 33 0.84 -15.37 19.90
CA LEU A 33 -0.62 -15.43 19.81
C LEU A 33 -1.02 -15.21 18.35
N ARG A 34 -1.67 -16.22 17.77
CA ARG A 34 -2.29 -16.12 16.44
C ARG A 34 -3.77 -15.83 16.62
N VAL A 35 -4.25 -14.77 15.97
CA VAL A 35 -5.68 -14.42 15.95
C VAL A 35 -6.14 -14.38 14.52
N SER A 36 -7.10 -15.23 14.17
CA SER A 36 -7.60 -15.39 12.79
C SER A 36 -9.07 -15.00 12.70
N HIS A 37 -9.39 -14.20 11.69
CA HIS A 37 -10.74 -13.80 11.31
C HIS A 37 -10.82 -13.86 9.77
N ASP A 38 -11.68 -14.70 9.23
CA ASP A 38 -11.76 -14.99 7.80
C ASP A 38 -10.38 -15.35 7.19
N SER A 39 -9.95 -14.59 6.18
CA SER A 39 -8.65 -14.76 5.52
C SER A 39 -7.52 -13.94 6.14
N LEU A 40 -7.76 -13.27 7.25
CA LEU A 40 -6.81 -12.39 7.94
C LEU A 40 -6.31 -13.07 9.21
N THR A 41 -4.99 -13.12 9.39
CA THR A 41 -4.36 -13.63 10.61
C THR A 41 -3.41 -12.57 11.16
N TYR A 42 -3.52 -12.31 12.46
CA TYR A 42 -2.58 -11.49 13.23
C TYR A 42 -1.63 -12.40 14.00
N TYR A 43 -0.38 -12.00 14.09
CA TYR A 43 0.71 -12.68 14.80
C TYR A 43 1.27 -11.74 15.86
N ILE A 44 0.98 -12.01 17.13
CA ILE A 44 1.32 -11.16 18.27
C ILE A 44 2.38 -11.87 19.08
N TYR A 45 3.62 -11.42 19.02
CA TYR A 45 4.74 -12.01 19.73
C TYR A 45 4.90 -11.35 21.09
N LEU A 46 4.85 -12.21 22.12
CA LEU A 46 4.93 -11.83 23.53
C LEU A 46 6.17 -12.44 24.18
N ASP A 47 6.76 -11.70 25.11
CA ASP A 47 7.82 -12.19 25.99
C ASP A 47 7.64 -11.62 27.40
N GLY A 48 7.26 -12.47 28.35
CA GLY A 48 6.92 -12.10 29.72
C GLY A 48 5.74 -11.11 29.77
N GLY A 49 4.66 -11.37 29.02
CA GLY A 49 3.46 -10.54 28.96
C GLY A 49 3.62 -9.21 28.22
N LYS A 50 4.84 -8.91 27.73
CA LYS A 50 5.14 -7.67 26.98
C LYS A 50 5.11 -7.92 25.48
N LEU A 51 4.71 -6.91 24.71
CA LEU A 51 4.74 -6.97 23.26
C LEU A 51 6.18 -6.84 22.77
N VAL A 52 6.56 -7.76 21.88
CA VAL A 52 7.84 -7.71 21.15
C VAL A 52 7.60 -7.28 19.71
N TYR A 53 6.65 -7.91 19.02
CA TYR A 53 6.35 -7.63 17.62
C TYR A 53 4.91 -8.00 17.29
N LEU A 54 4.33 -7.28 16.33
CA LEU A 54 3.00 -7.56 15.80
C LEU A 54 3.03 -7.48 14.28
N SER A 55 2.59 -8.55 13.62
CA SER A 55 2.43 -8.61 12.18
C SER A 55 1.04 -9.11 11.78
N SER A 56 0.71 -9.02 10.50
CA SER A 56 -0.51 -9.60 9.94
C SER A 56 -0.23 -10.23 8.58
N SER A 57 -1.06 -11.19 8.18
CA SER A 57 -0.96 -11.89 6.90
C SER A 57 -1.21 -10.98 5.68
N ILE A 58 -1.78 -9.79 5.89
CA ILE A 58 -2.09 -8.86 4.79
C ILE A 58 -0.89 -7.99 4.47
N ALA A 59 -0.33 -8.17 3.27
CA ALA A 59 0.70 -7.33 2.65
C ALA A 59 1.85 -6.90 3.59
N PRO A 60 2.56 -7.85 4.26
CA PRO A 60 3.63 -7.50 5.20
C PRO A 60 4.78 -6.75 4.51
N TYR A 61 5.11 -7.09 3.25
CA TYR A 61 6.13 -6.37 2.49
C TYR A 61 5.73 -4.91 2.24
N GLU A 62 4.53 -4.66 1.72
CA GLU A 62 4.06 -3.31 1.38
C GLU A 62 3.99 -2.42 2.63
N ARG A 63 3.67 -3.01 3.79
CA ARG A 63 3.70 -2.32 5.09
C ARG A 63 5.14 -1.94 5.46
N LEU A 64 6.06 -2.90 5.46
CA LEU A 64 7.48 -2.67 5.78
C LEU A 64 8.10 -1.67 4.80
N GLU A 65 7.91 -1.85 3.49
CA GLU A 65 8.45 -0.97 2.44
C GLU A 65 8.02 0.48 2.64
N ARG A 66 6.76 0.71 2.98
CA ARG A 66 6.20 2.04 3.21
C ARG A 66 6.87 2.75 4.38
N HIS A 67 7.10 2.04 5.49
CA HIS A 67 7.81 2.58 6.65
C HIS A 67 9.31 2.80 6.38
N LEU A 68 9.96 1.88 5.63
CA LEU A 68 11.35 2.06 5.20
C LEU A 68 11.51 3.24 4.25
N ARG A 69 10.55 3.46 3.34
CA ARG A 69 10.52 4.63 2.46
C ARG A 69 10.44 5.93 3.28
N ARG A 70 9.58 5.97 4.27
CA ARG A 70 9.50 7.11 5.18
C ARG A 70 10.82 7.34 5.92
N LEU A 71 11.42 6.28 6.45
CA LEU A 71 12.72 6.35 7.12
C LEU A 71 13.84 6.83 6.18
N SER A 72 13.77 6.52 4.88
CA SER A 72 14.78 6.93 3.88
C SER A 72 14.85 8.46 3.66
N HIS A 73 13.90 9.24 4.14
CA HIS A 73 14.00 10.69 4.14
C HIS A 73 15.13 11.16 5.07
N GLU A 74 15.31 10.49 6.22
CA GLU A 74 16.32 10.79 7.23
C GLU A 74 17.58 9.92 7.03
N ASN A 75 17.41 8.60 6.85
CA ASN A 75 18.49 7.62 6.68
C ASN A 75 18.74 7.32 5.19
N LYS A 76 19.77 7.92 4.59
CA LYS A 76 20.11 7.76 3.16
C LYS A 76 20.71 6.40 2.80
N ALA A 77 21.08 5.56 3.79
CA ALA A 77 21.51 4.19 3.54
C ALA A 77 20.34 3.29 3.07
N ILE A 78 19.09 3.62 3.42
CA ILE A 78 17.90 2.91 2.99
C ILE A 78 17.53 3.32 1.55
N THR A 79 18.31 2.90 0.61
CA THR A 79 18.12 3.18 -0.82
C THR A 79 16.99 2.35 -1.43
N ASN A 80 16.55 2.71 -2.64
CA ASN A 80 15.60 1.87 -3.39
C ASN A 80 16.16 0.46 -3.65
N ALA A 81 17.48 0.35 -3.93
CA ALA A 81 18.14 -0.94 -4.13
C ALA A 81 18.03 -1.85 -2.90
N ILE A 82 18.25 -1.31 -1.69
CA ILE A 82 18.12 -2.06 -0.44
C ILE A 82 16.69 -2.52 -0.21
N ARG A 83 15.70 -1.64 -0.40
CA ARG A 83 14.28 -2.02 -0.27
C ARG A 83 13.86 -3.11 -1.25
N THR A 84 14.42 -3.09 -2.46
CA THR A 84 14.17 -4.15 -3.44
C THR A 84 14.89 -5.45 -3.08
N GLN A 85 16.12 -5.37 -2.56
CA GLN A 85 16.85 -6.54 -2.08
C GLN A 85 16.04 -7.27 -1.00
N ILE A 86 15.47 -6.52 -0.04
CA ILE A 86 14.57 -7.06 0.99
C ILE A 86 13.40 -7.83 0.35
N ARG A 87 12.77 -7.28 -0.70
CA ARG A 87 11.67 -7.95 -1.38
C ARG A 87 12.09 -9.31 -1.96
N LEU A 88 13.23 -9.33 -2.66
CA LEU A 88 13.72 -10.54 -3.33
C LEU A 88 14.18 -11.61 -2.32
N ASP A 89 14.79 -11.19 -1.21
CA ASP A 89 15.36 -12.14 -0.26
C ASP A 89 14.34 -12.69 0.75
N PHE A 90 13.32 -11.90 1.12
CA PHE A 90 12.41 -12.26 2.22
C PHE A 90 10.95 -12.44 1.78
N PHE A 91 10.53 -11.94 0.61
CA PHE A 91 9.11 -11.93 0.20
C PHE A 91 8.85 -12.50 -1.20
N ASP A 92 9.86 -13.10 -1.85
CA ASP A 92 9.65 -13.73 -3.16
C ASP A 92 8.86 -15.03 -3.01
N ALA A 93 7.80 -15.18 -3.83
CA ALA A 93 6.83 -16.26 -3.72
C ALA A 93 7.44 -17.67 -3.87
N ASP A 94 8.55 -17.80 -4.61
CA ASP A 94 9.23 -19.08 -4.84
C ASP A 94 10.01 -19.60 -3.62
N ARG A 95 10.19 -18.76 -2.58
CA ARG A 95 10.91 -19.09 -1.34
C ARG A 95 10.00 -19.19 -0.12
N LEU A 96 8.71 -18.89 -0.29
CA LEU A 96 7.76 -18.90 0.81
C LEU A 96 7.26 -20.34 1.09
N ASP A 97 7.98 -21.05 1.95
CA ASP A 97 7.34 -22.09 2.74
C ASP A 97 6.17 -21.47 3.51
N ASN A 98 5.05 -22.19 3.61
CA ASN A 98 3.76 -21.75 4.17
C ASN A 98 3.81 -21.22 5.63
N ASN A 99 4.99 -20.98 6.21
CA ASN A 99 5.25 -20.60 7.59
C ASN A 99 5.96 -19.25 7.76
N ASN A 100 6.07 -18.42 6.72
CA ASN A 100 6.90 -17.19 6.78
C ASN A 100 6.16 -15.97 7.39
N SER A 101 5.52 -16.18 8.56
CA SER A 101 4.86 -15.11 9.33
C SER A 101 5.82 -14.04 9.87
N LEU A 102 7.14 -14.18 9.64
CA LEU A 102 8.21 -13.37 10.21
C LEU A 102 9.12 -12.71 9.18
N ALA A 103 8.78 -12.78 7.89
CA ALA A 103 9.61 -12.24 6.83
C ALA A 103 9.94 -10.74 7.03
N ASP A 104 8.98 -9.96 7.51
CA ASP A 104 9.16 -8.54 7.82
C ASP A 104 10.12 -8.34 9.01
N TYR A 105 10.03 -9.15 10.06
CA TYR A 105 10.96 -9.09 11.19
C TYR A 105 12.37 -9.54 10.82
N GLN A 106 12.51 -10.62 10.05
CA GLN A 106 13.79 -11.12 9.55
C GLN A 106 14.49 -10.08 8.67
N ALA A 107 13.72 -9.38 7.82
CA ALA A 107 14.25 -8.28 7.03
C ALA A 107 14.78 -7.12 7.89
N ILE A 108 14.12 -6.82 9.02
CA ILE A 108 14.60 -5.80 9.97
C ILE A 108 15.89 -6.26 10.65
N CYS A 109 15.98 -7.53 11.08
CA CYS A 109 17.22 -8.09 11.64
C CYS A 109 18.37 -8.00 10.62
N TRP A 110 18.12 -8.39 9.37
CA TRP A 110 19.10 -8.30 8.30
C TRP A 110 19.58 -6.86 8.07
N LEU A 111 18.67 -5.87 8.08
CA LEU A 111 19.05 -4.46 7.94
C LEU A 111 20.02 -3.98 9.05
N ILE A 112 19.86 -4.48 10.28
CA ILE A 112 20.77 -4.18 11.39
C ILE A 112 22.10 -4.88 11.18
N GLU A 113 22.10 -6.16 10.84
CA GLU A 113 23.30 -6.96 10.60
C GLU A 113 24.17 -6.38 9.48
N GLN A 114 23.54 -5.85 8.43
CA GLN A 114 24.24 -5.19 7.32
C GLN A 114 24.61 -3.72 7.61
N GLY A 115 24.27 -3.20 8.78
CA GLY A 115 24.60 -1.83 9.19
C GLY A 115 23.77 -0.75 8.48
N TYR A 116 22.64 -1.11 7.85
CA TYR A 116 21.73 -0.15 7.23
C TYR A 116 20.81 0.53 8.26
N LEU A 117 20.54 -0.14 9.38
CA LEU A 117 19.79 0.40 10.51
C LEU A 117 20.57 0.32 11.81
N THR A 118 20.48 1.34 12.61
CA THR A 118 20.87 1.28 14.02
C THR A 118 19.78 0.58 14.84
N LEU A 119 20.13 0.08 16.03
CA LEU A 119 19.14 -0.51 16.95
C LEU A 119 18.02 0.49 17.29
N LYS A 120 18.35 1.77 17.49
CA LYS A 120 17.35 2.81 17.79
C LYS A 120 16.38 3.03 16.63
N GLU A 121 16.87 3.07 15.39
CA GLU A 121 16.01 3.23 14.21
C GLU A 121 15.11 2.00 14.02
N SER A 122 15.62 0.78 14.27
CA SER A 122 14.82 -0.44 14.20
C SER A 122 13.72 -0.48 15.27
N GLN A 123 13.99 0.00 16.47
CA GLN A 123 12.98 0.12 17.52
C GLN A 123 11.83 1.07 17.13
N ILE A 124 12.17 2.24 16.58
CA ILE A 124 11.17 3.20 16.05
C ILE A 124 10.37 2.58 14.89
N LEU A 125 11.05 1.85 14.01
CA LEU A 125 10.40 1.14 12.89
C LEU A 125 9.42 0.09 13.40
N ILE A 126 9.83 -0.76 14.33
CA ILE A 126 9.00 -1.81 14.94
C ILE A 126 7.80 -1.19 15.67
N GLU A 127 8.00 -0.13 16.43
CA GLU A 127 6.91 0.59 17.12
C GLU A 127 5.84 1.08 16.14
N ARG A 128 6.26 1.70 15.03
CA ARG A 128 5.34 2.18 13.97
C ARG A 128 4.60 1.03 13.28
N LEU A 129 5.30 -0.07 12.99
CA LEU A 129 4.69 -1.27 12.40
C LEU A 129 3.65 -1.89 13.35
N ASN A 130 4.01 -2.05 14.63
CA ASN A 130 3.11 -2.56 15.66
C ASN A 130 1.86 -1.67 15.78
N GLN A 131 2.01 -0.36 15.84
CA GLN A 131 0.91 0.57 15.93
C GLN A 131 -0.05 0.48 14.74
N GLU A 132 0.48 0.40 13.52
CA GLU A 132 -0.33 0.26 12.30
C GLU A 132 -1.17 -1.02 12.31
N VAL A 133 -0.59 -2.14 12.72
CA VAL A 133 -1.31 -3.43 12.77
C VAL A 133 -2.34 -3.43 13.90
N PHE A 134 -2.03 -2.85 15.06
CA PHE A 134 -2.98 -2.71 16.16
C PHE A 134 -4.22 -1.90 15.78
N GLU A 135 -4.08 -0.86 14.97
CA GLU A 135 -5.24 -0.07 14.51
C GLU A 135 -6.29 -0.95 13.83
N THR A 136 -5.87 -1.91 13.01
CA THR A 136 -6.79 -2.85 12.34
C THR A 136 -7.23 -3.98 13.26
N PHE A 137 -6.37 -4.44 14.17
CA PHE A 137 -6.70 -5.44 15.16
C PHE A 137 -7.82 -4.98 16.10
N PHE A 138 -7.82 -3.72 16.53
CA PHE A 138 -8.87 -3.13 17.36
C PHE A 138 -10.24 -3.02 16.69
N LEU A 139 -10.27 -3.12 15.37
CA LEU A 139 -11.52 -3.10 14.61
C LEU A 139 -12.14 -4.49 14.44
N LEU A 140 -11.48 -5.56 14.93
CA LEU A 140 -12.04 -6.91 14.92
C LEU A 140 -13.26 -7.01 15.85
N ASN A 141 -14.28 -7.69 15.36
CA ASN A 141 -15.44 -8.10 16.13
C ASN A 141 -15.15 -9.37 16.95
N GLN A 142 -16.16 -9.92 17.64
CA GLN A 142 -16.03 -11.11 18.50
C GLN A 142 -15.86 -12.42 17.73
N ASP A 143 -16.09 -12.46 16.41
CA ASP A 143 -15.99 -13.67 15.59
C ASP A 143 -14.55 -13.93 15.14
N PHE A 144 -13.69 -14.35 16.05
CA PHE A 144 -12.31 -14.72 15.72
C PHE A 144 -11.90 -16.02 16.43
N HIS A 145 -10.91 -16.69 15.86
CA HIS A 145 -10.24 -17.84 16.48
C HIS A 145 -8.85 -17.43 16.95
N PHE A 146 -8.41 -17.96 18.07
CA PHE A 146 -7.08 -17.66 18.57
C PHE A 146 -6.37 -18.92 19.06
N TYR A 147 -5.04 -18.88 18.97
CA TYR A 147 -4.15 -19.95 19.44
C TYR A 147 -2.82 -19.34 19.91
N LEU A 148 -2.37 -19.71 21.09
CA LEU A 148 -1.06 -19.30 21.64
C LEU A 148 -0.04 -20.41 21.39
N ASP A 149 0.91 -20.13 20.49
CA ASP A 149 2.07 -20.97 20.19
C ASP A 149 3.23 -20.57 21.10
N ARG A 150 3.47 -21.36 22.15
CA ARG A 150 4.50 -21.08 23.16
C ARG A 150 5.93 -21.38 22.69
N ASP A 151 6.09 -22.17 21.63
CA ASP A 151 7.38 -22.55 21.08
C ASP A 151 7.90 -21.53 20.07
N LEU A 152 6.98 -20.76 19.47
CA LEU A 152 7.31 -19.74 18.48
C LEU A 152 7.73 -18.43 19.16
N LYS A 153 9.04 -18.24 19.31
CA LYS A 153 9.65 -17.05 19.94
C LYS A 153 10.50 -16.28 18.93
N LEU A 154 10.61 -14.98 19.14
CA LEU A 154 11.53 -14.13 18.38
C LEU A 154 12.93 -14.16 18.96
N ASN A 155 13.93 -14.26 18.10
CA ASN A 155 15.32 -14.13 18.44
C ASN A 155 16.09 -13.52 17.25
N PRO A 156 16.82 -12.39 17.44
CA PRO A 156 16.93 -11.59 18.66
C PRO A 156 15.64 -10.80 18.99
N ILE A 157 15.48 -10.37 20.23
CA ILE A 157 14.43 -9.43 20.65
C ILE A 157 14.99 -8.02 20.48
N LEU A 158 14.49 -7.29 19.47
CA LEU A 158 14.93 -5.92 19.13
C LEU A 158 14.16 -4.84 19.88
N TYR A 159 12.91 -5.13 20.25
CA TYR A 159 11.98 -4.19 20.88
C TYR A 159 11.12 -4.92 21.90
N LYS A 160 10.78 -4.24 22.99
CA LYS A 160 9.88 -4.77 24.01
C LYS A 160 9.13 -3.61 24.69
N THR A 161 7.81 -3.70 24.77
CA THR A 161 6.97 -2.65 25.38
C THR A 161 5.81 -3.26 26.17
N GLU A 162 5.32 -2.50 27.15
CA GLU A 162 4.10 -2.87 27.89
C GLU A 162 2.89 -2.86 26.95
N LEU A 163 2.11 -3.93 26.95
CA LEU A 163 0.88 -4.01 26.15
C LEU A 163 -0.09 -2.85 26.48
N ALA A 164 -0.24 -2.49 27.76
CA ALA A 164 -1.10 -1.41 28.18
C ALA A 164 -0.79 -0.09 27.46
N THR A 165 0.50 0.23 27.28
CA THR A 165 0.93 1.48 26.63
C THR A 165 0.46 1.54 25.18
N ILE A 166 0.74 0.50 24.40
CA ILE A 166 0.37 0.48 22.98
C ILE A 166 -1.16 0.35 22.78
N LEU A 167 -1.84 -0.36 23.68
CA LEU A 167 -3.30 -0.48 23.67
C LEU A 167 -3.98 0.89 23.84
N VAL A 168 -3.51 1.71 24.79
CA VAL A 168 -4.05 3.06 25.01
C VAL A 168 -3.82 3.95 23.80
N GLN A 169 -2.60 3.99 23.27
CA GLN A 169 -2.25 4.78 22.10
C GLN A 169 -3.07 4.40 20.87
N SER A 170 -3.16 3.09 20.58
CA SER A 170 -3.88 2.59 19.42
C SER A 170 -5.39 2.81 19.54
N LYS A 171 -5.97 2.62 20.74
CA LYS A 171 -7.39 2.91 20.99
C LYS A 171 -7.72 4.38 20.76
N GLN A 172 -6.84 5.28 21.21
CA GLN A 172 -7.01 6.71 20.97
C GLN A 172 -6.98 7.02 19.46
N LYS A 173 -6.03 6.47 18.73
CA LYS A 173 -5.91 6.69 17.28
C LYS A 173 -7.10 6.13 16.49
N VAL A 174 -7.58 4.94 16.87
CA VAL A 174 -8.80 4.36 16.28
C VAL A 174 -10.03 5.25 16.54
N LYS A 175 -10.18 5.78 17.75
CA LYS A 175 -11.26 6.73 18.08
C LYS A 175 -11.20 7.98 17.22
N GLU A 176 -10.02 8.50 16.94
CA GLU A 176 -9.85 9.66 16.06
C GLU A 176 -10.22 9.35 14.60
N TRP A 177 -9.92 8.13 14.12
CA TRP A 177 -10.40 7.64 12.83
C TRP A 177 -11.93 7.50 12.81
N GLN A 178 -12.54 6.98 13.87
CA GLN A 178 -13.99 6.85 14.00
C GLN A 178 -14.73 8.19 13.91
N ASN A 179 -14.09 9.28 14.34
CA ASN A 179 -14.65 10.63 14.19
C ASN A 179 -14.70 11.12 12.73
N LEU A 180 -14.01 10.44 11.80
CA LEU A 180 -14.03 10.74 10.36
C LEU A 180 -14.99 9.83 9.60
N ALA A 181 -15.58 8.84 10.27
CA ALA A 181 -16.60 7.98 9.69
C ALA A 181 -17.98 8.69 9.66
N PRO A 182 -18.89 8.34 8.75
CA PRO A 182 -18.77 7.26 7.79
C PRO A 182 -17.99 7.63 6.52
N GLN A 183 -17.61 8.91 6.32
CA GLN A 183 -16.97 9.39 5.10
C GLN A 183 -15.64 8.67 4.84
N ILE A 184 -14.84 8.44 5.90
CA ILE A 184 -13.58 7.70 5.82
C ILE A 184 -13.70 6.43 6.65
N SER A 185 -13.81 5.29 5.97
CA SER A 185 -13.99 3.96 6.58
C SER A 185 -12.70 3.13 6.61
N SER A 186 -11.61 3.62 6.02
CA SER A 186 -10.31 2.94 6.03
C SER A 186 -9.17 3.90 5.72
N SER A 187 -8.05 3.76 6.42
CA SER A 187 -6.79 4.48 6.12
C SER A 187 -6.17 4.05 4.78
N TYR A 188 -6.67 2.98 4.17
CA TYR A 188 -6.27 2.49 2.85
C TYR A 188 -7.19 2.97 1.73
N GLN A 189 -8.26 3.73 2.01
CA GLN A 189 -9.04 4.41 0.98
C GLN A 189 -8.18 5.42 0.24
N ARG A 190 -8.53 5.65 -1.03
CA ARG A 190 -7.74 6.43 -1.97
C ARG A 190 -8.47 7.71 -2.35
N PRO A 191 -8.01 8.89 -1.90
CA PRO A 191 -8.60 10.17 -2.25
C PRO A 191 -8.26 10.58 -3.69
N TYR A 192 -9.26 11.09 -4.41
CA TYR A 192 -9.16 11.64 -5.75
C TYR A 192 -9.81 13.02 -5.82
N LEU A 193 -9.20 13.96 -6.51
CA LEU A 193 -9.82 15.24 -6.80
C LEU A 193 -10.93 15.04 -7.86
N PHE A 194 -12.18 15.36 -7.51
CA PHE A 194 -13.33 15.16 -8.39
C PHE A 194 -13.56 16.34 -9.34
N ILE A 195 -13.33 17.57 -8.90
CA ILE A 195 -13.55 18.77 -9.67
C ILE A 195 -12.29 19.11 -10.44
N LYS A 196 -12.34 19.07 -11.78
CA LYS A 196 -11.42 19.79 -12.65
C LYS A 196 -11.79 21.26 -12.55
N SER A 197 -11.22 21.94 -11.61
CA SER A 197 -11.50 23.35 -11.44
C SER A 197 -10.43 24.16 -12.14
N ASP A 198 -10.85 25.03 -13.04
CA ASP A 198 -10.10 26.24 -13.43
C ASP A 198 -9.90 27.17 -12.24
N SER A 199 -10.36 26.78 -11.07
CA SER A 199 -10.43 27.50 -9.83
C SER A 199 -9.32 27.08 -8.85
N ALA A 200 -8.68 28.06 -8.29
CA ALA A 200 -7.70 28.10 -7.21
C ALA A 200 -6.41 27.24 -7.38
N PRO A 201 -5.22 27.85 -7.43
CA PRO A 201 -3.91 27.19 -7.55
C PRO A 201 -3.66 26.10 -6.49
N GLN A 202 -4.34 26.21 -5.35
CA GLN A 202 -4.26 25.24 -4.26
C GLN A 202 -4.90 23.88 -4.61
N LEU A 203 -6.03 23.88 -5.33
CA LEU A 203 -6.69 22.66 -5.78
C LEU A 203 -5.94 21.97 -6.93
N GLN A 204 -5.25 22.75 -7.78
CA GLN A 204 -4.37 22.20 -8.81
C GLN A 204 -3.22 21.41 -8.17
N LYS A 205 -2.58 21.95 -7.12
CA LYS A 205 -1.54 21.24 -6.35
C LYS A 205 -2.07 19.95 -5.70
N LEU A 206 -3.29 19.97 -5.14
CA LEU A 206 -3.93 18.76 -4.62
C LEU A 206 -4.14 17.71 -5.72
N GLY A 207 -4.57 18.11 -6.92
CA GLY A 207 -4.72 17.21 -8.06
C GLY A 207 -3.43 16.52 -8.50
N THR A 208 -2.27 17.12 -8.28
CA THR A 208 -0.97 16.47 -8.55
C THR A 208 -0.58 15.42 -7.51
N ILE A 209 -1.16 15.48 -6.32
CA ILE A 209 -0.87 14.59 -5.18
C ILE A 209 -1.92 13.48 -5.07
N LEU A 210 -3.22 13.84 -5.23
CA LEU A 210 -4.34 12.90 -5.08
C LEU A 210 -4.54 12.07 -6.36
N LYS A 211 -3.58 11.21 -6.66
CA LYS A 211 -3.52 10.39 -7.88
C LYS A 211 -3.67 8.89 -7.59
N GLY A 212 -4.54 8.55 -6.66
CA GLY A 212 -4.86 7.17 -6.35
C GLY A 212 -3.97 6.50 -5.32
N PHE A 213 -3.17 7.24 -4.60
CA PHE A 213 -2.49 6.77 -3.40
C PHE A 213 -3.46 6.72 -2.22
N SER A 214 -3.36 5.68 -1.40
CA SER A 214 -4.10 5.63 -0.13
C SER A 214 -3.56 6.67 0.87
N PHE A 215 -4.33 6.97 1.95
CA PHE A 215 -3.82 7.84 3.02
C PHE A 215 -2.48 7.34 3.58
N ARG A 216 -2.32 6.01 3.72
CA ARG A 216 -1.04 5.40 4.16
C ARG A 216 0.10 5.64 3.18
N GLN A 217 -0.16 5.55 1.88
CA GLN A 217 0.86 5.82 0.86
C GLN A 217 1.17 7.32 0.75
N LEU A 218 0.16 8.18 0.87
CA LEU A 218 0.34 9.64 0.92
C LEU A 218 1.17 10.05 2.15
N SER A 219 0.96 9.42 3.29
CA SER A 219 1.76 9.63 4.50
C SER A 219 3.25 9.40 4.26
N ALA A 220 3.60 8.29 3.59
CA ALA A 220 4.99 7.98 3.26
C ALA A 220 5.59 8.91 2.19
N LEU A 221 4.76 9.38 1.23
CA LEU A 221 5.19 10.28 0.17
C LEU A 221 5.45 11.70 0.68
N LEU A 222 4.58 12.18 1.57
CA LEU A 222 4.59 13.57 2.06
C LEU A 222 5.33 13.73 3.39
N ASP A 223 5.80 12.61 3.98
CA ASP A 223 6.33 12.55 5.35
C ASP A 223 5.42 13.25 6.38
N ARG A 224 4.13 12.90 6.34
CA ARG A 224 3.10 13.40 7.25
C ARG A 224 2.33 12.23 7.84
N ASP A 225 1.74 12.45 9.01
CA ASP A 225 0.84 11.46 9.61
C ASP A 225 -0.42 11.27 8.75
N GLU A 226 -0.85 10.03 8.55
CA GLU A 226 -2.00 9.68 7.70
C GLU A 226 -3.33 10.20 8.25
N LEU A 227 -3.50 10.23 9.58
CA LEU A 227 -4.69 10.77 10.23
C LEU A 227 -4.75 12.29 10.09
N PHE A 228 -3.58 12.96 10.18
CA PHE A 228 -3.47 14.38 9.87
C PHE A 228 -3.93 14.68 8.45
N LEU A 229 -3.44 13.91 7.46
CA LEU A 229 -3.86 14.07 6.06
C LEU A 229 -5.35 13.82 5.87
N ALA A 230 -5.89 12.79 6.52
CA ALA A 230 -7.32 12.47 6.50
C ALA A 230 -8.16 13.62 7.08
N LYS A 231 -7.77 14.19 8.22
CA LYS A 231 -8.44 15.36 8.83
C LYS A 231 -8.41 16.58 7.92
N GLN A 232 -7.28 16.82 7.22
CA GLN A 232 -7.18 17.94 6.28
C GLN A 232 -8.08 17.75 5.04
N LEU A 233 -8.22 16.53 4.56
CA LEU A 233 -9.05 16.22 3.39
C LEU A 233 -10.53 16.03 3.73
N HIS A 234 -10.87 15.72 4.99
CA HIS A 234 -12.25 15.43 5.41
C HIS A 234 -13.27 16.53 5.04
N PRO A 235 -13.00 17.84 5.22
CA PRO A 235 -13.93 18.89 4.78
C PRO A 235 -14.14 18.92 3.27
N LEU A 236 -13.12 18.56 2.46
CA LEU A 236 -13.22 18.48 1.01
C LEU A 236 -13.98 17.24 0.56
N ILE A 237 -13.86 16.15 1.32
CA ILE A 237 -14.61 14.90 1.10
C ILE A 237 -16.10 15.16 1.39
N ALA A 238 -16.43 15.79 2.52
CA ALA A 238 -17.79 16.14 2.88
C ALA A 238 -18.47 17.04 1.82
N LYS A 239 -17.70 17.96 1.21
CA LYS A 239 -18.17 18.83 0.09
C LYS A 239 -18.12 18.15 -1.27
N LYS A 240 -17.77 16.85 -1.36
CA LYS A 240 -17.62 16.09 -2.61
C LYS A 240 -16.61 16.71 -3.61
N VAL A 241 -15.69 17.55 -3.14
CA VAL A 241 -14.55 18.07 -3.92
C VAL A 241 -13.48 17.00 -4.08
N VAL A 242 -13.32 16.17 -3.05
CA VAL A 242 -12.50 14.95 -3.05
C VAL A 242 -13.43 13.76 -2.88
N ILE A 243 -13.28 12.77 -3.72
CA ILE A 243 -13.98 11.49 -3.61
C ILE A 243 -13.03 10.42 -3.12
N LEU A 244 -13.54 9.42 -2.40
CA LEU A 244 -12.76 8.28 -1.94
C LEU A 244 -13.11 7.05 -2.77
N ARG A 245 -12.08 6.33 -3.21
CA ARG A 245 -12.23 4.97 -3.73
C ARG A 245 -11.86 3.96 -2.65
N GLU A 246 -12.48 2.81 -2.73
CA GLU A 246 -12.23 1.70 -1.80
C GLU A 246 -10.76 1.26 -1.85
N PRO A 247 -10.27 0.63 -0.75
CA PRO A 247 -8.94 0.02 -0.73
C PRO A 247 -8.77 -0.99 -1.87
N GLN A 248 -7.55 -1.07 -2.41
CA GLN A 248 -7.23 -2.14 -3.36
C GLN A 248 -6.90 -3.45 -2.64
N PRO A 249 -7.10 -4.60 -3.27
CA PRO A 249 -6.59 -5.86 -2.76
C PRO A 249 -5.07 -5.79 -2.50
N PRO A 250 -4.60 -6.41 -1.42
CA PRO A 250 -5.35 -7.19 -0.42
C PRO A 250 -5.90 -6.38 0.76
N PHE A 251 -5.75 -5.05 0.78
CA PHE A 251 -6.15 -4.16 1.89
C PHE A 251 -7.67 -4.00 2.05
N ASP A 252 -8.46 -4.38 1.05
CA ASP A 252 -9.92 -4.45 1.09
C ASP A 252 -10.47 -5.47 2.09
N ARG A 253 -9.62 -6.45 2.48
CA ARG A 253 -9.94 -7.48 3.49
C ARG A 253 -9.76 -7.01 4.93
N LEU A 254 -9.15 -5.85 5.14
CA LEU A 254 -8.96 -5.30 6.48
C LEU A 254 -10.28 -4.79 7.06
N PRO A 255 -10.48 -4.90 8.40
CA PRO A 255 -11.68 -4.40 9.07
C PRO A 255 -11.91 -2.92 8.76
N LYS A 256 -13.17 -2.54 8.54
CA LYS A 256 -13.56 -1.15 8.28
C LYS A 256 -13.85 -0.41 9.57
N ILE A 257 -13.52 0.89 9.57
CA ILE A 257 -13.81 1.81 10.66
C ILE A 257 -15.31 2.14 10.62
N ALA A 258 -16.03 1.76 11.66
CA ALA A 258 -17.43 2.15 11.84
C ALA A 258 -17.53 3.50 12.57
N ALA A 259 -18.61 4.24 12.31
CA ALA A 259 -18.90 5.46 13.09
C ALA A 259 -19.13 5.10 14.57
N SER A 260 -18.68 5.96 15.47
CA SER A 260 -18.96 5.79 16.90
C SER A 260 -20.47 5.85 17.13
N SER A 261 -21.02 4.90 17.90
CA SER A 261 -22.45 4.83 18.20
C SER A 261 -23.01 6.10 18.86
N LEU A 262 -22.16 6.95 19.41
CA LEU A 262 -22.55 8.23 20.01
C LEU A 262 -22.89 9.32 18.97
N LEU A 263 -22.44 9.17 17.72
CA LEU A 263 -22.71 10.11 16.62
C LEU A 263 -23.88 9.64 15.70
N ALA A 264 -24.30 8.40 15.83
CA ALA A 264 -25.39 7.84 14.99
C ALA A 264 -26.76 8.50 15.31
N THR A 265 -26.93 9.11 16.48
CA THR A 265 -28.20 9.74 16.91
C THR A 265 -28.44 11.11 16.27
N GLU A 266 -27.42 11.80 15.78
CA GLU A 266 -27.57 13.13 15.15
C GLU A 266 -27.85 13.08 13.65
N TYR A 267 -27.63 11.94 12.99
CA TYR A 267 -27.81 11.82 11.53
C TYR A 267 -29.21 11.35 11.09
N THR A 268 -30.06 10.92 12.04
CA THR A 268 -31.43 10.43 11.73
C THR A 268 -32.47 11.53 11.54
N THR A 269 -32.14 12.80 11.79
CA THR A 269 -33.11 13.90 11.72
C THR A 269 -33.11 14.69 10.40
N ASN A 270 -32.26 14.33 9.43
CA ASN A 270 -32.11 15.08 8.17
C ASN A 270 -32.52 14.27 6.91
N GLN A 271 -33.44 13.31 7.02
CA GLN A 271 -33.88 12.52 5.86
C GLN A 271 -34.91 13.18 4.94
N GLU A 272 -35.41 14.36 5.26
CA GLU A 272 -36.42 15.05 4.40
C GLU A 272 -35.80 15.92 3.29
N THR A 273 -34.49 16.18 3.29
CA THR A 273 -33.82 17.00 2.24
C THR A 273 -33.15 16.16 1.14
N GLU A 274 -33.29 14.83 1.18
CA GLU A 274 -32.55 13.93 0.26
C GLU A 274 -33.25 13.70 -1.10
N ARG A 275 -34.54 14.00 -1.24
CA ARG A 275 -35.28 13.74 -2.51
C ARG A 275 -34.89 14.66 -3.67
N GLU A 276 -34.39 15.85 -3.43
CA GLU A 276 -33.88 16.73 -4.49
C GLU A 276 -32.44 16.42 -4.91
N SER A 277 -31.70 15.65 -4.09
CA SER A 277 -30.31 15.27 -4.35
C SER A 277 -30.16 14.04 -5.25
N GLU A 278 -31.17 13.14 -5.32
CA GLU A 278 -31.08 11.91 -6.11
C GLU A 278 -31.10 12.13 -7.63
N VAL A 279 -31.82 13.15 -8.12
CA VAL A 279 -31.85 13.49 -9.55
C VAL A 279 -30.50 14.09 -9.98
N GLY A 280 -29.82 14.80 -9.10
CA GLY A 280 -28.45 15.31 -9.29
C GLY A 280 -27.40 14.20 -9.27
N LEU A 281 -27.57 13.19 -8.40
CA LEU A 281 -26.64 12.07 -8.24
C LEU A 281 -26.64 11.10 -9.42
N ALA A 282 -27.80 10.84 -10.04
CA ALA A 282 -27.91 10.01 -11.24
C ALA A 282 -27.20 10.65 -12.45
N SER A 283 -27.29 11.97 -12.59
CA SER A 283 -26.57 12.71 -13.65
C SER A 283 -25.05 12.79 -13.38
N ILE A 284 -24.63 12.77 -12.11
CA ILE A 284 -23.22 12.74 -11.68
C ILE A 284 -22.67 11.32 -11.86
N SER A 285 -23.41 10.27 -11.50
CA SER A 285 -23.02 8.87 -11.73
C SER A 285 -22.80 8.57 -13.21
N ASN A 286 -23.66 9.10 -14.11
CA ASN A 286 -23.46 8.98 -15.56
C ASN A 286 -22.24 9.77 -16.08
N ARG A 287 -21.82 10.83 -15.39
CA ARG A 287 -20.59 11.56 -15.72
C ARG A 287 -19.33 10.88 -15.14
N ILE A 288 -19.45 10.15 -14.02
CA ILE A 288 -18.38 9.32 -13.46
C ILE A 288 -18.08 8.13 -14.38
N ASN A 289 -19.07 7.56 -15.06
CA ASN A 289 -18.90 6.50 -16.06
C ASN A 289 -18.19 6.93 -17.36
N GLN A 290 -17.96 8.23 -17.58
CA GLN A 290 -17.06 8.73 -18.64
C GLN A 290 -15.62 8.94 -18.10
N GLN A 291 -15.13 8.09 -17.19
CA GLN A 291 -13.76 8.14 -16.75
C GLN A 291 -12.83 7.87 -17.92
N LYS A 292 -11.89 8.77 -18.11
CA LYS A 292 -10.81 8.66 -19.10
C LYS A 292 -9.97 7.44 -18.72
N HIS A 293 -10.24 6.29 -19.36
CA HIS A 293 -9.40 5.10 -19.23
C HIS A 293 -8.04 5.40 -19.84
N TRP A 294 -7.01 5.48 -19.00
CA TRP A 294 -5.66 5.70 -19.47
C TRP A 294 -5.09 4.43 -20.08
N LYS A 295 -4.61 4.53 -21.30
CA LYS A 295 -4.01 3.42 -22.05
C LYS A 295 -2.51 3.40 -21.82
N ILE A 296 -1.98 2.31 -21.27
CA ILE A 296 -0.56 2.12 -20.99
C ILE A 296 -0.07 0.93 -21.81
N VAL A 297 1.02 1.10 -22.53
CA VAL A 297 1.72 0.01 -23.20
C VAL A 297 2.98 -0.31 -22.43
N CYS A 298 3.20 -1.60 -22.14
CA CYS A 298 4.40 -2.11 -21.50
C CYS A 298 5.13 -3.06 -22.48
N ILE A 299 6.38 -2.77 -22.80
CA ILE A 299 7.19 -3.51 -23.75
C ILE A 299 8.42 -4.04 -23.03
N ASP A 300 8.53 -5.35 -22.90
CA ASP A 300 9.63 -6.04 -22.22
C ASP A 300 9.69 -7.48 -22.77
N ASP A 301 10.84 -8.04 -22.99
CA ASP A 301 10.97 -9.43 -23.46
C ASP A 301 10.71 -10.46 -22.35
N SER A 302 10.81 -10.03 -21.09
CA SER A 302 10.52 -10.86 -19.94
C SER A 302 9.01 -10.91 -19.63
N GLN A 303 8.37 -12.05 -19.87
CA GLN A 303 6.96 -12.26 -19.54
C GLN A 303 6.71 -12.08 -18.04
N THR A 304 7.64 -12.49 -17.18
CA THR A 304 7.56 -12.30 -15.72
C THR A 304 7.47 -10.82 -15.35
N MET A 305 8.31 -9.98 -15.98
CA MET A 305 8.28 -8.53 -15.76
C MET A 305 6.97 -7.91 -16.24
N LEU A 306 6.47 -8.32 -17.41
CA LEU A 306 5.18 -7.86 -17.94
C LEU A 306 4.02 -8.23 -17.01
N ASN A 307 4.02 -9.42 -16.47
CA ASN A 307 3.00 -9.87 -15.51
C ASN A 307 3.08 -9.03 -14.20
N GLU A 308 4.27 -8.74 -13.72
CA GLU A 308 4.47 -7.91 -12.54
C GLU A 308 4.01 -6.46 -12.76
N ILE A 309 4.38 -5.84 -13.89
CA ILE A 309 3.91 -4.50 -14.25
C ILE A 309 2.38 -4.48 -14.38
N SER A 310 1.79 -5.48 -15.05
CA SER A 310 0.33 -5.60 -15.15
C SER A 310 -0.33 -5.65 -13.79
N ARG A 311 0.16 -6.50 -12.89
CA ARG A 311 -0.35 -6.60 -11.52
C ARG A 311 -0.23 -5.26 -10.75
N PHE A 312 0.87 -4.54 -10.92
CA PHE A 312 1.08 -3.24 -10.29
C PHE A 312 0.15 -2.15 -10.84
N LEU A 313 -0.23 -2.27 -12.12
CA LEU A 313 -1.13 -1.35 -12.82
C LEU A 313 -2.58 -1.83 -12.87
N GLU A 314 -2.91 -2.97 -12.23
CA GLU A 314 -4.26 -3.53 -12.16
C GLU A 314 -5.18 -2.59 -11.38
N ARG A 315 -5.81 -1.67 -12.12
CA ARG A 315 -6.68 -0.62 -11.61
C ARG A 315 -7.79 -0.36 -12.63
N GLU A 316 -8.96 0.06 -12.15
CA GLU A 316 -10.12 0.36 -12.99
C GLU A 316 -9.88 1.47 -14.03
N ASP A 317 -8.93 2.38 -13.75
CA ASP A 317 -8.63 3.55 -14.59
C ASP A 317 -7.52 3.31 -15.62
N PHE A 318 -6.89 2.12 -15.64
CA PHE A 318 -5.87 1.78 -16.62
C PHE A 318 -6.30 0.63 -17.55
N SER A 319 -6.07 0.82 -18.85
CA SER A 319 -6.09 -0.23 -19.85
C SER A 319 -4.65 -0.56 -20.22
N VAL A 320 -4.13 -1.68 -19.72
CA VAL A 320 -2.73 -2.08 -19.90
C VAL A 320 -2.61 -3.07 -21.04
N MET A 321 -1.76 -2.77 -22.02
CA MET A 321 -1.35 -3.70 -23.08
C MET A 321 0.10 -4.12 -22.89
N THR A 322 0.36 -5.40 -22.78
CA THR A 322 1.72 -5.95 -22.68
C THR A 322 2.20 -6.46 -24.03
N ILE A 323 3.48 -6.27 -24.34
CA ILE A 323 4.11 -6.68 -25.59
C ILE A 323 5.45 -7.32 -25.25
N ASN A 324 5.56 -8.62 -25.45
CA ASN A 324 6.78 -9.40 -25.26
C ASN A 324 7.59 -9.62 -26.56
N GLU A 325 7.05 -9.18 -27.69
CA GLU A 325 7.72 -9.26 -29.00
C GLU A 325 8.02 -7.83 -29.51
N PRO A 326 9.22 -7.29 -29.26
CA PRO A 326 9.56 -5.90 -29.61
C PRO A 326 9.39 -5.57 -31.10
N LEU A 327 9.60 -6.53 -31.99
CA LEU A 327 9.42 -6.35 -33.43
C LEU A 327 7.98 -6.06 -33.85
N LYS A 328 7.01 -6.55 -33.07
CA LYS A 328 5.57 -6.30 -33.29
C LYS A 328 5.07 -5.04 -32.55
N ALA A 329 5.92 -4.43 -31.72
CA ALA A 329 5.52 -3.34 -30.82
C ALA A 329 4.93 -2.15 -31.58
N LEU A 330 5.56 -1.71 -32.66
CA LEU A 330 5.14 -0.49 -33.37
C LEU A 330 3.70 -0.60 -33.92
N MET A 331 3.33 -1.71 -34.54
CA MET A 331 1.97 -1.92 -35.06
C MET A 331 0.94 -1.95 -33.92
N LYS A 332 1.26 -2.63 -32.82
CA LYS A 332 0.38 -2.68 -31.65
C LYS A 332 0.19 -1.32 -31.00
N ILE A 333 1.26 -0.51 -30.87
CA ILE A 333 1.23 0.84 -30.35
C ILE A 333 0.33 1.75 -31.21
N ILE A 334 0.48 1.65 -32.54
CA ILE A 334 -0.31 2.46 -33.48
C ILE A 334 -1.82 2.15 -33.35
N SER A 335 -2.20 0.89 -33.23
CA SER A 335 -3.61 0.48 -33.10
C SER A 335 -4.18 0.83 -31.73
N PHE A 336 -3.40 0.67 -30.66
CA PHE A 336 -3.85 0.91 -29.29
C PHE A 336 -3.92 2.38 -28.89
N ARG A 337 -3.03 3.22 -29.47
CA ARG A 337 -2.89 4.65 -29.15
C ARG A 337 -2.73 4.93 -27.66
N PRO A 338 -1.60 4.51 -27.05
CA PRO A 338 -1.36 4.65 -25.63
C PRO A 338 -1.20 6.12 -25.20
N ASN A 339 -1.52 6.37 -23.93
CA ASN A 339 -1.25 7.64 -23.25
C ASN A 339 0.14 7.65 -22.58
N LEU A 340 0.71 6.45 -22.33
CA LEU A 340 2.04 6.24 -21.76
C LEU A 340 2.64 4.95 -22.29
N ILE A 341 3.93 4.94 -22.54
CA ILE A 341 4.70 3.78 -22.95
C ILE A 341 5.80 3.50 -21.92
N LEU A 342 5.80 2.31 -21.35
CA LEU A 342 6.90 1.76 -20.53
C LEU A 342 7.71 0.83 -21.45
N LEU A 343 9.00 1.11 -21.63
CA LEU A 343 9.83 0.45 -22.62
C LEU A 343 11.12 -0.07 -21.99
N ASP A 344 11.30 -1.37 -22.00
CA ASP A 344 12.57 -1.97 -21.59
C ASP A 344 13.70 -1.62 -22.56
N VAL A 345 14.90 -1.49 -22.00
CA VAL A 345 16.13 -1.18 -22.78
C VAL A 345 16.78 -2.46 -23.30
N GLY A 346 16.88 -3.49 -22.44
CA GLY A 346 17.72 -4.65 -22.67
C GLY A 346 17.04 -5.80 -23.41
N MET A 347 16.35 -5.53 -24.52
CA MET A 347 15.61 -6.58 -25.25
C MET A 347 16.45 -7.21 -26.37
N PRO A 348 16.26 -8.51 -26.65
CA PRO A 348 16.91 -9.18 -27.78
C PRO A 348 16.35 -8.67 -29.12
N ASN A 349 17.16 -8.71 -30.17
CA ASN A 349 16.86 -8.33 -31.56
C ASN A 349 16.68 -6.82 -31.80
N ILE A 350 16.11 -6.05 -30.90
CA ILE A 350 15.99 -4.60 -31.02
C ILE A 350 16.26 -3.95 -29.67
N ASP A 351 17.25 -3.08 -29.64
CA ASP A 351 17.57 -2.24 -28.49
C ASP A 351 16.42 -1.25 -28.23
N GLY A 352 15.98 -1.13 -26.97
CA GLY A 352 14.92 -0.21 -26.55
C GLY A 352 15.17 1.24 -26.97
N TYR A 353 16.41 1.71 -27.00
CA TYR A 353 16.75 3.04 -27.51
C TYR A 353 16.39 3.21 -28.99
N LYS A 354 16.68 2.19 -29.82
CA LYS A 354 16.30 2.19 -31.23
C LYS A 354 14.78 2.18 -31.39
N LEU A 355 14.08 1.36 -30.63
CA LEU A 355 12.61 1.30 -30.67
C LEU A 355 11.99 2.64 -30.23
N CYS A 356 12.50 3.27 -29.18
CA CYS A 356 12.09 4.61 -28.76
C CYS A 356 12.23 5.63 -29.90
N SER A 357 13.39 5.68 -30.54
CA SER A 357 13.66 6.57 -31.68
C SER A 357 12.71 6.30 -32.86
N LEU A 358 12.37 5.03 -33.12
CA LEU A 358 11.39 4.67 -34.16
C LEU A 358 9.98 5.18 -33.79
N ILE A 359 9.54 4.98 -32.55
CA ILE A 359 8.22 5.45 -32.09
C ILE A 359 8.14 6.98 -32.24
N ARG A 360 9.19 7.71 -31.90
CA ARG A 360 9.24 9.20 -32.01
C ARG A 360 9.14 9.73 -33.44
N LYS A 361 9.49 8.94 -34.44
CA LYS A 361 9.34 9.33 -35.87
C LYS A 361 7.87 9.41 -36.29
N TYR A 362 6.96 8.78 -35.58
CA TYR A 362 5.53 8.88 -35.84
C TYR A 362 4.95 10.11 -35.16
N SER A 363 4.37 11.01 -35.94
CA SER A 363 3.82 12.29 -35.44
C SER A 363 2.77 12.09 -34.33
N ALA A 364 1.99 11.00 -34.40
CA ALA A 364 0.98 10.67 -33.39
C ALA A 364 1.53 10.38 -31.99
N PHE A 365 2.83 10.04 -31.87
CA PHE A 365 3.47 9.73 -30.59
C PHE A 365 4.57 10.71 -30.21
N ARG A 366 4.65 11.85 -30.89
CA ARG A 366 5.67 12.90 -30.60
C ARG A 366 5.62 13.32 -29.15
N ASP A 367 4.42 13.52 -28.60
CA ASP A 367 4.18 14.02 -27.25
C ASP A 367 3.77 12.92 -26.25
N THR A 368 3.61 11.68 -26.72
CA THR A 368 3.28 10.55 -25.82
C THR A 368 4.47 10.29 -24.90
N PRO A 369 4.29 10.30 -23.56
CA PRO A 369 5.37 9.97 -22.65
C PRO A 369 5.92 8.56 -22.89
N ILE A 370 7.25 8.45 -23.02
CA ILE A 370 7.97 7.18 -23.08
C ILE A 370 8.93 7.12 -21.92
N VAL A 371 8.72 6.19 -21.00
CA VAL A 371 9.58 5.93 -19.85
C VAL A 371 10.42 4.69 -20.15
N MET A 372 11.74 4.86 -20.18
CA MET A 372 12.66 3.72 -20.32
C MET A 372 12.75 2.98 -19.00
N VAL A 373 12.62 1.66 -19.04
CA VAL A 373 12.72 0.79 -17.84
C VAL A 373 13.94 -0.11 -18.05
N THR A 374 14.91 -0.10 -17.13
CA THR A 374 16.19 -0.78 -17.38
C THR A 374 16.89 -1.25 -16.12
N GLY A 375 17.67 -2.34 -16.22
CA GLY A 375 18.56 -2.81 -15.15
C GLY A 375 19.82 -1.95 -14.94
N ASN A 376 20.18 -1.10 -15.92
CA ASN A 376 21.40 -0.30 -15.87
C ASN A 376 21.18 1.02 -15.10
N LYS A 377 22.15 1.40 -14.24
CA LYS A 377 22.05 2.59 -13.38
C LYS A 377 22.98 3.74 -13.79
N GLY A 378 23.62 3.64 -14.97
CA GLY A 378 24.65 4.58 -15.42
C GLY A 378 24.14 5.96 -15.85
N LEU A 379 24.91 7.02 -15.62
CA LEU A 379 24.67 8.36 -16.18
C LEU A 379 24.65 8.32 -17.71
N ILE A 380 25.46 7.46 -18.31
CA ILE A 380 25.54 7.26 -19.76
C ILE A 380 24.23 6.73 -20.34
N ASP A 381 23.57 5.80 -19.62
CA ASP A 381 22.30 5.23 -20.06
C ASP A 381 21.15 6.26 -20.02
N ARG A 382 21.15 7.14 -19.02
CA ARG A 382 20.21 8.28 -18.96
C ARG A 382 20.41 9.26 -20.12
N ALA A 383 21.67 9.56 -20.47
CA ALA A 383 21.98 10.42 -21.61
C ALA A 383 21.52 9.78 -22.92
N ARG A 384 21.76 8.47 -23.11
CA ARG A 384 21.29 7.70 -24.28
C ARG A 384 19.76 7.69 -24.37
N ALA A 385 19.05 7.49 -23.25
CA ALA A 385 17.59 7.53 -23.21
C ALA A 385 17.07 8.88 -23.69
N LYS A 386 17.64 9.99 -23.21
CA LYS A 386 17.29 11.35 -23.63
C LYS A 386 17.56 11.58 -25.12
N LEU A 387 18.71 11.13 -25.64
CA LEU A 387 19.04 11.22 -27.07
C LEU A 387 18.10 10.40 -27.94
N ALA A 388 17.62 9.25 -27.46
CA ALA A 388 16.62 8.43 -28.13
C ALA A 388 15.21 9.05 -28.13
N GLY A 389 14.98 10.14 -27.38
CA GLY A 389 13.70 10.82 -27.26
C GLY A 389 12.81 10.28 -26.13
N ALA A 390 13.38 9.55 -25.17
CA ALA A 390 12.65 9.16 -23.97
C ALA A 390 12.28 10.39 -23.12
N THR A 391 11.11 10.33 -22.50
CA THR A 391 10.59 11.37 -21.61
C THR A 391 11.19 11.24 -20.23
N ASP A 392 11.34 10.00 -19.74
CA ASP A 392 11.91 9.70 -18.42
C ASP A 392 12.56 8.31 -18.39
N TYR A 393 13.09 7.95 -17.25
CA TYR A 393 13.90 6.77 -17.06
C TYR A 393 13.66 6.19 -15.67
N MET A 394 13.39 4.87 -15.58
CA MET A 394 13.17 4.13 -14.35
C MET A 394 14.12 2.93 -14.29
N THR A 395 14.75 2.70 -13.15
CA THR A 395 15.67 1.58 -12.96
C THR A 395 14.96 0.36 -12.36
N LYS A 396 15.21 -0.82 -12.95
CA LYS A 396 14.91 -2.11 -12.33
C LYS A 396 15.96 -2.39 -11.23
N PRO A 397 15.53 -2.99 -10.13
CA PRO A 397 14.18 -3.32 -9.75
C PRO A 397 13.42 -2.11 -9.18
N PHE A 398 12.09 -2.09 -9.30
CA PHE A 398 11.21 -1.03 -8.80
C PHE A 398 10.02 -1.63 -8.03
N THR A 399 9.46 -0.85 -7.12
CA THR A 399 8.25 -1.23 -6.38
C THR A 399 7.00 -0.77 -7.13
N GLN A 400 5.82 -1.31 -6.75
CA GLN A 400 4.53 -0.80 -7.25
C GLN A 400 4.40 0.71 -7.04
N PHE A 401 4.86 1.21 -5.90
CA PHE A 401 4.81 2.64 -5.58
C PHE A 401 5.67 3.47 -6.56
N ASP A 402 6.88 3.01 -6.89
CA ASP A 402 7.77 3.71 -7.85
C ASP A 402 7.12 3.78 -9.22
N LEU A 403 6.55 2.64 -9.68
CA LEU A 403 5.86 2.56 -10.96
C LEU A 403 4.64 3.48 -10.99
N LEU A 404 3.77 3.43 -9.99
CA LEU A 404 2.59 4.29 -9.91
C LEU A 404 2.96 5.78 -9.84
N THR A 405 4.00 6.13 -9.07
CA THR A 405 4.51 7.51 -9.02
C THR A 405 4.95 7.99 -10.40
N MET A 406 5.66 7.13 -11.15
CA MET A 406 6.11 7.43 -12.52
C MET A 406 4.91 7.56 -13.47
N VAL A 407 3.98 6.62 -13.45
CA VAL A 407 2.78 6.61 -14.29
C VAL A 407 1.94 7.86 -14.05
N PHE A 408 1.65 8.20 -12.81
CA PHE A 408 0.85 9.37 -12.48
C PHE A 408 1.53 10.72 -12.75
N ARG A 409 2.84 10.75 -12.84
CA ARG A 409 3.57 11.95 -13.26
C ARG A 409 3.20 12.39 -14.69
N TYR A 410 2.87 11.43 -15.55
CA TYR A 410 2.61 11.65 -16.97
C TYR A 410 1.15 11.49 -17.40
N LEU A 411 0.32 10.82 -16.60
CA LEU A 411 -1.11 10.61 -16.87
C LEU A 411 -1.99 11.53 -16.00
N SER A 412 -1.80 12.81 -16.09
CA SER A 412 -2.57 13.83 -15.36
C SER A 412 -3.54 14.59 -16.26
#